data_4cebfc89d4f1c9955c2cc0a80c2c320f
#
_entry.id   4cebfc89d4f1c9955c2cc0a80c2c320f
#
_cell.length_a   1.000
_cell.length_b   1.000
_cell.length_c   1.000
_cell.angle_alpha   90.00
_cell.angle_beta   90.00
_cell.angle_gamma   90.00
#
_symmetry.space_group_name_H-M   'P 1'
#
loop_
_entity.id
_entity.type
_entity.pdbx_description
1 polymer ?
#
loop_
_entity_poly.entity_id
_entity_poly.type
_entity_poly.pdbx_seq_one_letter_code
_entity_poly.pdbx_strand_id
1 'polypeptide(L)'
;LQKELLKCKQEARNLQGIKDALQQRLIQQDASVLQLKQELLRANMDKEELHNQNVDLQRKVEERNRLLAEYKKELCQKDRHLQQHQSKLDEMLRQLSEASYQQVDLERELEHKEALLAHCMKREAEE
;
A
#
# COMPACT_ATOMS: atom_id res chain seq x y z
N LEU A 1 -49.42 73.57 29.54
CA LEU A 1 -48.40 73.02 30.45
C LEU A 1 -48.60 71.51 30.71
N GLN A 2 -49.86 71.11 31.00
CA GLN A 2 -50.16 69.70 31.28
C GLN A 2 -49.97 68.77 30.04
N LYS A 3 -50.29 69.25 28.83
CA LYS A 3 -50.11 68.52 27.58
C LYS A 3 -48.66 68.29 27.28
N GLU A 4 -47.81 69.28 27.52
CA GLU A 4 -46.36 69.17 27.29
C GLU A 4 -45.71 68.17 28.28
N LEU A 5 -46.17 68.19 29.54
CA LEU A 5 -45.68 67.25 30.54
C LEU A 5 -46.03 65.79 30.20
N LEU A 6 -47.28 65.57 29.77
CA LEU A 6 -47.71 64.23 29.33
C LEU A 6 -46.93 63.74 28.10
N LYS A 7 -46.69 64.67 27.16
CA LYS A 7 -45.90 64.36 25.97
C LYS A 7 -44.47 63.97 26.35
N CYS A 8 -43.83 64.73 27.25
CA CYS A 8 -42.48 64.39 27.72
C CYS A 8 -42.43 63.06 28.47
N LYS A 9 -43.41 62.73 29.27
CA LYS A 9 -43.50 61.44 29.96
C LYS A 9 -43.68 60.32 29.01
N GLN A 10 -44.42 60.47 27.92
CA GLN A 10 -44.63 59.47 26.92
C GLN A 10 -43.36 59.26 26.09
N GLU A 11 -42.65 60.30 25.71
CA GLU A 11 -41.37 60.24 25.06
C GLU A 11 -40.33 59.52 25.93
N ALA A 12 -40.31 59.83 27.24
CA ALA A 12 -39.40 59.14 28.18
C ALA A 12 -39.68 57.64 28.27
N ARG A 13 -40.97 57.24 28.29
CA ARG A 13 -41.33 55.80 28.23
C ARG A 13 -40.91 55.11 26.96
N ASN A 14 -41.12 55.81 25.84
CA ASN A 14 -40.69 55.27 24.54
C ASN A 14 -39.18 55.09 24.46
N LEU A 15 -38.41 56.06 24.95
CA LEU A 15 -36.96 55.98 25.02
C LEU A 15 -36.49 54.87 25.97
N GLN A 16 -37.16 54.70 27.12
CA GLN A 16 -36.82 53.59 28.02
C GLN A 16 -37.07 52.21 27.38
N GLY A 17 -38.18 52.07 26.65
CA GLY A 17 -38.47 50.84 25.91
C GLY A 17 -37.44 50.54 24.85
N ILE A 18 -37.01 51.57 24.11
CA ILE A 18 -35.93 51.41 23.11
C ILE A 18 -34.62 51.02 23.78
N LYS A 19 -34.28 51.68 24.90
CA LYS A 19 -33.07 51.36 25.67
C LYS A 19 -33.06 49.91 26.14
N ASP A 20 -34.17 49.42 26.70
CA ASP A 20 -34.31 48.07 27.20
C ASP A 20 -34.19 47.04 26.05
N ALA A 21 -34.82 47.34 24.93
CA ALA A 21 -34.72 46.49 23.74
C ALA A 21 -33.29 46.41 23.21
N LEU A 22 -32.57 47.53 23.18
CA LEU A 22 -31.17 47.57 22.76
C LEU A 22 -30.24 46.82 23.73
N GLN A 23 -30.49 46.94 25.02
CA GLN A 23 -29.75 46.21 26.04
C GLN A 23 -29.91 44.69 25.89
N GLN A 24 -31.13 44.23 25.68
CA GLN A 24 -31.39 42.81 25.41
C GLN A 24 -30.69 42.33 24.16
N ARG A 25 -30.69 43.14 23.11
CA ARG A 25 -30.04 42.83 21.85
C ARG A 25 -28.53 42.72 22.02
N LEU A 26 -27.93 43.61 22.82
CA LEU A 26 -26.51 43.54 23.16
C LEU A 26 -26.16 42.27 23.93
N ILE A 27 -26.97 41.88 24.90
CA ILE A 27 -26.77 40.64 25.67
C ILE A 27 -26.82 39.44 24.75
N GLN A 28 -27.78 39.39 23.83
CA GLN A 28 -27.89 38.30 22.85
C GLN A 28 -26.69 38.24 21.90
N GLN A 29 -26.22 39.41 21.42
CA GLN A 29 -25.05 39.50 20.58
C GLN A 29 -23.78 39.04 21.30
N ASP A 30 -23.59 39.45 22.54
CA ASP A 30 -22.45 39.02 23.35
C ASP A 30 -22.44 37.50 23.56
N ALA A 31 -23.62 36.92 23.83
CA ALA A 31 -23.77 35.49 23.96
C ALA A 31 -23.44 34.77 22.64
N SER A 32 -23.89 35.30 21.51
CA SER A 32 -23.60 34.77 20.18
C SER A 32 -22.09 34.83 19.84
N VAL A 33 -21.46 35.96 20.16
CA VAL A 33 -20.01 36.14 19.96
C VAL A 33 -19.23 35.15 20.80
N LEU A 34 -19.61 34.94 22.05
CA LEU A 34 -18.97 33.98 22.94
C LEU A 34 -19.10 32.56 22.39
N GLN A 35 -20.30 32.20 21.92
CA GLN A 35 -20.53 30.90 21.31
C GLN A 35 -19.67 30.68 20.05
N LEU A 36 -19.61 31.69 19.18
CA LEU A 36 -18.76 31.61 17.97
C LEU A 36 -17.28 31.48 18.31
N LYS A 37 -16.80 32.17 19.35
CA LYS A 37 -15.41 32.01 19.81
C LYS A 37 -15.13 30.59 20.30
N GLN A 38 -16.07 29.99 21.04
CA GLN A 38 -15.93 28.61 21.50
C GLN A 38 -15.93 27.63 20.35
N GLU A 39 -16.80 27.82 19.37
CA GLU A 39 -16.84 26.98 18.16
C GLU A 39 -15.55 27.12 17.35
N LEU A 40 -15.02 28.33 17.24
CA LEU A 40 -13.75 28.57 16.54
C LEU A 40 -12.58 27.87 17.24
N LEU A 41 -12.52 27.95 18.56
CA LEU A 41 -11.47 27.23 19.33
C LEU A 41 -11.56 25.72 19.11
N ARG A 42 -12.77 25.17 19.17
CA ARG A 42 -12.99 23.75 18.93
C ARG A 42 -12.59 23.36 17.52
N ALA A 43 -12.98 24.14 16.52
CA ALA A 43 -12.61 23.90 15.14
C ALA A 43 -11.10 23.93 14.92
N ASN A 44 -10.40 24.86 15.57
CA ASN A 44 -8.94 24.94 15.50
C ASN A 44 -8.26 23.72 16.15
N MET A 45 -8.79 23.24 17.28
CA MET A 45 -8.29 22.04 17.94
C MET A 45 -8.50 20.81 17.07
N ASP A 46 -9.68 20.66 16.48
CA ASP A 46 -9.99 19.58 15.55
C ASP A 46 -9.08 19.61 14.31
N LYS A 47 -8.82 20.81 13.80
CA LYS A 47 -7.90 21.01 12.67
C LYS A 47 -6.49 20.55 13.00
N GLU A 48 -5.97 20.87 14.18
CA GLU A 48 -4.64 20.44 14.61
C GLU A 48 -4.59 18.92 14.78
N GLU A 49 -5.61 18.34 15.39
CA GLU A 49 -5.69 16.89 15.55
C GLU A 49 -5.71 16.17 14.20
N LEU A 50 -6.54 16.64 13.26
CA LEU A 50 -6.59 16.09 11.91
C LEU A 50 -5.26 16.25 11.17
N HIS A 51 -4.60 17.39 11.35
CA HIS A 51 -3.27 17.60 10.75
C HIS A 51 -2.25 16.61 11.30
N ASN A 52 -2.23 16.37 12.60
CA ASN A 52 -1.34 15.41 13.23
C ASN A 52 -1.62 13.98 12.76
N GLN A 53 -2.91 13.61 12.65
CA GLN A 53 -3.32 12.32 12.10
C GLN A 53 -2.86 12.15 10.65
N ASN A 54 -2.98 13.20 9.83
CA ASN A 54 -2.52 13.18 8.44
C ASN A 54 -1.00 12.98 8.34
N VAL A 55 -0.23 13.66 9.17
CA VAL A 55 1.22 13.50 9.21
C VAL A 55 1.60 12.06 9.57
N ASP A 56 0.94 11.49 10.58
CA ASP A 56 1.18 10.10 10.98
C ASP A 56 0.81 9.10 9.88
N LEU A 57 -0.32 9.31 9.22
CA LEU A 57 -0.75 8.46 8.11
C LEU A 57 0.20 8.54 6.92
N GLN A 58 0.69 9.74 6.60
CA GLN A 58 1.69 9.92 5.55
C GLN A 58 2.98 9.15 5.83
N ARG A 59 3.47 9.20 7.07
CA ARG A 59 4.64 8.42 7.49
C ARG A 59 4.41 6.93 7.32
N LYS A 60 3.26 6.44 7.73
CA LYS A 60 2.89 5.02 7.59
C LYS A 60 2.84 4.60 6.13
N VAL A 61 2.27 5.43 5.27
CA VAL A 61 2.20 5.17 3.83
C VAL A 61 3.59 5.15 3.21
N GLU A 62 4.44 6.11 3.54
CA GLU A 62 5.83 6.17 3.05
C GLU A 62 6.64 4.95 3.49
N GLU A 63 6.51 4.54 4.75
CA GLU A 63 7.17 3.35 5.26
C GLU A 63 6.70 2.08 4.56
N ARG A 64 5.39 1.92 4.35
CA ARG A 64 4.83 0.79 3.61
C ARG A 64 5.29 0.78 2.16
N ASN A 65 5.36 1.94 1.52
CA ASN A 65 5.87 2.06 0.14
C ASN A 65 7.33 1.66 0.05
N ARG A 66 8.14 2.03 1.03
CA ARG A 66 9.54 1.62 1.12
C ARG A 66 9.67 0.10 1.26
N LEU A 67 8.88 -0.50 2.17
CA LEU A 67 8.85 -1.96 2.35
C LEU A 67 8.38 -2.68 1.08
N LEU A 68 7.37 -2.16 0.40
CA LEU A 68 6.92 -2.70 -0.89
C LEU A 68 8.02 -2.66 -1.94
N ALA A 69 8.78 -1.58 -2.02
CA ALA A 69 9.90 -1.47 -2.95
C ALA A 69 11.00 -2.50 -2.64
N GLU A 70 11.31 -2.71 -1.36
CA GLU A 70 12.26 -3.73 -0.92
C GLU A 70 11.77 -5.15 -1.27
N TYR A 71 10.51 -5.46 -1.01
CA TYR A 71 9.92 -6.77 -1.36
C TYR A 71 9.92 -7.02 -2.86
N LYS A 72 9.58 -6.01 -3.66
CA LYS A 72 9.66 -6.12 -5.13
C LYS A 72 11.08 -6.43 -5.60
N LYS A 73 12.06 -5.79 -5.00
CA LYS A 73 13.47 -6.03 -5.31
C LYS A 73 13.88 -7.45 -4.96
N GLU A 74 13.47 -7.94 -3.78
CA GLU A 74 13.73 -9.33 -3.36
C GLU A 74 13.05 -10.33 -4.29
N LEU A 75 11.80 -10.07 -4.69
CA LEU A 75 11.08 -10.92 -5.63
C LEU A 75 11.80 -11.00 -6.99
N CYS A 76 12.28 -9.86 -7.50
CA CYS A 76 13.06 -9.84 -8.74
C CYS A 76 14.35 -10.67 -8.62
N GLN A 77 15.04 -10.59 -7.49
CA GLN A 77 16.24 -11.38 -7.24
C GLN A 77 15.93 -12.88 -7.18
N LYS A 78 14.86 -13.26 -6.48
CA LYS A 78 14.42 -14.65 -6.39
C LYS A 78 14.00 -15.20 -7.74
N ASP A 79 13.30 -14.42 -8.56
CA ASP A 79 12.94 -14.79 -9.92
C ASP A 79 14.17 -15.05 -10.78
N ARG A 80 15.20 -14.21 -10.69
CA ARG A 80 16.48 -14.43 -11.39
C ARG A 80 17.13 -15.74 -10.96
N HIS A 81 17.16 -16.02 -9.65
CA HIS A 81 17.69 -17.27 -9.13
C HIS A 81 16.91 -18.49 -9.64
N LEU A 82 15.58 -18.40 -9.64
CA LEU A 82 14.72 -19.44 -10.17
C LEU A 82 15.00 -19.70 -11.65
N GLN A 83 15.13 -18.65 -12.47
CA GLN A 83 15.45 -18.76 -13.87
C GLN A 83 16.82 -19.39 -14.08
N GLN A 84 17.83 -19.01 -13.30
CA GLN A 84 19.17 -19.61 -13.36
C GLN A 84 19.14 -21.09 -12.99
N HIS A 85 18.41 -21.45 -11.94
CA HIS A 85 18.25 -22.86 -11.55
C HIS A 85 17.50 -23.67 -12.59
N GLN A 86 16.46 -23.08 -13.19
CA GLN A 86 15.72 -23.72 -14.28
C GLN A 86 16.62 -23.99 -15.50
N SER A 87 17.43 -23.02 -15.88
CA SER A 87 18.39 -23.17 -16.96
C SER A 87 19.42 -24.27 -16.68
N LYS A 88 19.90 -24.35 -15.43
CA LYS A 88 20.83 -25.42 -15.02
C LYS A 88 20.17 -26.79 -15.06
N LEU A 89 18.92 -26.88 -14.59
CA LEU A 89 18.16 -28.12 -14.65
C LEU A 89 17.96 -28.58 -16.10
N ASP A 90 17.59 -27.68 -16.98
CA ASP A 90 17.39 -27.97 -18.40
C ASP A 90 18.70 -28.47 -19.06
N GLU A 91 19.82 -27.84 -18.73
CA GLU A 91 21.13 -28.26 -19.20
C GLU A 91 21.53 -29.65 -18.68
N MET A 92 21.30 -29.92 -17.40
CA MET A 92 21.55 -31.22 -16.79
C MET A 92 20.69 -32.32 -17.40
N LEU A 93 19.42 -32.04 -17.67
CA LEU A 93 18.52 -32.96 -18.34
C LEU A 93 18.99 -33.28 -19.77
N ARG A 94 19.46 -32.26 -20.48
CA ARG A 94 20.02 -32.42 -21.81
C ARG A 94 21.28 -33.31 -21.79
N GLN A 95 22.18 -33.05 -20.86
CA GLN A 95 23.40 -33.87 -20.70
C GLN A 95 23.06 -35.30 -20.31
N LEU A 96 22.10 -35.51 -19.46
CA LEU A 96 21.65 -36.85 -19.07
C LEU A 96 21.05 -37.60 -20.26
N SER A 97 20.25 -36.92 -21.09
CA SER A 97 19.70 -37.51 -22.31
C SER A 97 20.82 -37.91 -23.30
N GLU A 98 21.81 -37.04 -23.50
CA GLU A 98 22.96 -37.34 -24.35
C GLU A 98 23.77 -38.56 -23.85
N ALA A 99 24.01 -38.61 -22.54
CA ALA A 99 24.69 -39.73 -21.92
C ALA A 99 23.91 -41.04 -22.09
N SER A 100 22.59 -40.99 -21.96
CA SER A 100 21.72 -42.15 -22.18
C SER A 100 21.77 -42.65 -23.62
N TYR A 101 21.78 -41.75 -24.59
CA TYR A 101 21.94 -42.15 -26.02
C TYR A 101 23.31 -42.75 -26.30
N GLN A 102 24.36 -42.18 -25.76
CA GLN A 102 25.71 -42.71 -25.87
C GLN A 102 25.82 -44.10 -25.26
N GLN A 103 25.20 -44.33 -24.12
CA GLN A 103 25.17 -45.62 -23.46
C GLN A 103 24.48 -46.68 -24.34
N VAL A 104 23.33 -46.34 -24.92
CA VAL A 104 22.63 -47.24 -25.86
C VAL A 104 23.47 -47.57 -27.07
N ASP A 105 24.15 -46.58 -27.66
CA ASP A 105 25.02 -46.79 -28.81
C ASP A 105 26.21 -47.69 -28.47
N LEU A 106 26.83 -47.51 -27.31
CA LEU A 106 27.93 -48.36 -26.85
C LEU A 106 27.46 -49.79 -26.58
N GLU A 107 26.29 -49.99 -26.01
CA GLU A 107 25.70 -51.31 -25.80
C GLU A 107 25.45 -52.03 -27.13
N ARG A 108 24.97 -51.32 -28.16
CA ARG A 108 24.78 -51.87 -29.50
C ARG A 108 26.10 -52.26 -30.14
N GLU A 109 27.12 -51.42 -30.02
CA GLU A 109 28.45 -51.73 -30.53
C GLU A 109 29.05 -52.99 -29.86
N LEU A 110 28.89 -53.07 -28.54
CA LEU A 110 29.32 -54.18 -27.73
C LEU A 110 28.63 -55.47 -28.16
N GLU A 111 27.33 -55.48 -28.32
CA GLU A 111 26.54 -56.60 -28.79
C GLU A 111 26.98 -57.04 -30.18
N HIS A 112 27.25 -56.11 -31.09
CA HIS A 112 27.71 -56.37 -32.42
C HIS A 112 29.11 -57.07 -32.42
N LYS A 113 30.03 -56.56 -31.62
CA LYS A 113 31.38 -57.14 -31.46
C LYS A 113 31.31 -58.50 -30.78
N GLU A 114 30.49 -58.74 -29.82
CA GLU A 114 30.26 -60.01 -29.17
C GLU A 114 29.74 -61.07 -30.21
N ALA A 115 28.77 -60.63 -31.03
CA ALA A 115 28.24 -61.48 -32.09
C ALA A 115 29.30 -61.87 -33.13
N LEU A 116 30.13 -60.92 -33.53
CA LEU A 116 31.25 -61.19 -34.44
C LEU A 116 32.26 -62.11 -33.82
N LEU A 117 32.62 -61.95 -32.57
CA LEU A 117 33.52 -62.79 -31.82
C LEU A 117 32.98 -64.23 -31.72
N ALA A 118 31.72 -64.38 -31.37
CA ALA A 118 31.07 -65.69 -31.30
C ALA A 118 31.05 -66.39 -32.65
N HIS A 119 30.83 -65.65 -33.73
CA HIS A 119 30.87 -66.19 -35.08
C HIS A 119 32.28 -66.68 -35.47
N CYS A 120 33.33 -65.89 -35.16
CA CYS A 120 34.71 -66.29 -35.38
C CYS A 120 35.12 -67.52 -34.59
N MET A 121 34.70 -67.59 -33.30
CA MET A 121 34.97 -68.79 -32.48
C MET A 121 34.30 -70.04 -33.02
N LYS A 122 33.07 -69.92 -33.47
CA LYS A 122 32.35 -71.02 -34.10
C LYS A 122 33.05 -71.52 -35.39
N ARG A 123 33.55 -70.60 -36.17
CA ARG A 123 34.24 -70.87 -37.39
C ARG A 123 35.55 -71.59 -37.13
N GLU A 124 36.33 -71.20 -36.13
CA GLU A 124 37.57 -71.91 -35.72
C GLU A 124 37.27 -73.31 -35.21
N ALA A 125 36.19 -73.54 -34.52
CA ALA A 125 35.77 -74.83 -34.02
C ALA A 125 35.37 -75.80 -35.14
N GLU A 126 34.92 -75.31 -36.29
CA GLU A 126 34.59 -76.13 -37.49
C GLU A 126 35.76 -76.53 -38.31
N GLU A 127 36.88 -75.81 -38.20
CA GLU A 127 38.12 -76.15 -38.82
C GLU A 127 38.89 -77.20 -37.98
#